data_650c4347f865f71482577171748424f1
#
_entry.id   650c4347f865f71482577171748424f1
#
_cell.length_a   1.000
_cell.length_b   1.000
_cell.length_c   1.000
_cell.angle_alpha   90.00
_cell.angle_beta   90.00
_cell.angle_gamma   90.00
#
_symmetry.space_group_name_H-M   'P 1'
#
loop_
_entity.id
_entity.type
_entity.pdbx_description
1 polymer ?
#
loop_
_entity_poly.entity_id
_entity_poly.type
_entity_poly.pdbx_seq_one_letter_code
_entity_poly.pdbx_strand_id
1 'polypeptide(L)'
;YTLGLKDTESLPEIMKTVMRGDVIDDYGKTEWTYEEICEKEYKLILPCEYYQKSEGGNGYTNLSENETGLEYLYNSDDVGLKLKIVGFIRPNEESTATMLQGYIGYTKGLTDYVIEKTNKSEIVKAQLNDTENDVISALPFMTDDYTEPDIAQKTERVKEFIKNSEI
;
A
#
# COMPACT_ATOMS: atom_id res chain seq x y z
N TYR A 1 10.10 -9.83 9.94
CA TYR A 1 10.08 -8.96 8.76
C TYR A 1 8.83 -8.08 8.75
N THR A 2 7.62 -8.63 8.80
CA THR A 2 6.34 -7.88 8.71
C THR A 2 6.22 -6.73 9.72
N LEU A 3 6.80 -6.87 10.90
CA LEU A 3 6.81 -5.84 11.95
C LEU A 3 8.09 -4.97 11.92
N GLY A 4 8.92 -5.06 10.88
CA GLY A 4 10.17 -4.31 10.80
C GLY A 4 11.18 -4.64 11.89
N LEU A 5 11.08 -5.82 12.51
CA LEU A 5 12.00 -6.28 13.54
C LEU A 5 13.30 -6.85 12.96
N LYS A 6 13.23 -7.32 11.73
CA LYS A 6 14.38 -7.76 10.93
C LYS A 6 14.40 -7.02 9.61
N ASP A 7 15.61 -6.65 9.19
CA ASP A 7 15.83 -6.01 7.91
C ASP A 7 15.55 -6.97 6.76
N THR A 8 14.83 -6.48 5.76
CA THR A 8 14.55 -7.22 4.53
C THR A 8 15.76 -7.28 3.60
N GLU A 9 16.75 -6.41 3.74
CA GLU A 9 17.98 -6.41 2.94
C GLU A 9 18.79 -7.69 3.15
N SER A 10 18.70 -8.31 4.31
CA SER A 10 19.34 -9.59 4.62
C SER A 10 18.69 -10.81 3.96
N LEU A 11 17.45 -10.71 3.50
CA LEU A 11 16.69 -11.83 2.93
C LEU A 11 17.35 -12.46 1.69
N PRO A 12 17.84 -11.69 0.69
CA PRO A 12 18.49 -12.28 -0.49
C PRO A 12 19.73 -13.10 -0.14
N GLU A 13 20.52 -12.65 0.83
CA GLU A 13 21.72 -13.39 1.27
C GLU A 13 21.34 -14.66 2.03
N ILE A 14 20.34 -14.59 2.90
CA ILE A 14 19.79 -15.76 3.59
C ILE A 14 19.27 -16.78 2.58
N MET A 15 18.50 -16.35 1.57
CA MET A 15 17.98 -17.24 0.53
C MET A 15 19.11 -17.88 -0.29
N LYS A 16 20.15 -17.15 -0.65
CA LYS A 16 21.31 -17.71 -1.37
C LYS A 16 22.04 -18.77 -0.54
N THR A 17 22.23 -18.52 0.76
CA THR A 17 22.89 -19.45 1.68
C THR A 17 22.09 -20.75 1.79
N VAL A 18 20.75 -20.65 1.98
CA VAL A 18 19.87 -21.82 2.02
C VAL A 18 19.89 -22.59 0.69
N MET A 19 19.85 -21.91 -0.46
CA MET A 19 19.90 -22.55 -1.77
C MET A 19 21.21 -23.30 -2.03
N ARG A 20 22.32 -22.90 -1.41
CA ARG A 20 23.62 -23.61 -1.47
C ARG A 20 23.68 -24.80 -0.53
N GLY A 21 22.70 -24.96 0.37
CA GLY A 21 22.73 -25.98 1.41
C GLY A 21 23.67 -25.66 2.55
N ASP A 22 24.13 -24.41 2.65
CA ASP A 22 25.00 -23.94 3.72
C ASP A 22 24.18 -23.66 5.00
N VAL A 23 24.84 -23.80 6.15
CA VAL A 23 24.26 -23.48 7.45
C VAL A 23 24.36 -21.96 7.64
N ILE A 24 23.28 -21.34 8.10
CA ILE A 24 23.29 -19.93 8.48
C ILE A 24 23.74 -19.86 9.93
N ASP A 25 24.98 -19.41 10.16
CA ASP A 25 25.58 -19.34 11.51
C ASP A 25 25.10 -18.12 12.31
N ASP A 26 24.63 -17.05 11.62
CA ASP A 26 24.14 -15.84 12.28
C ASP A 26 22.77 -15.42 11.70
N TYR A 27 21.74 -15.66 12.50
CA TYR A 27 20.40 -15.16 12.20
C TYR A 27 20.15 -13.74 12.75
N GLY A 28 21.17 -13.11 13.34
CA GLY A 28 21.03 -11.86 14.07
C GLY A 28 20.13 -12.03 15.30
N LYS A 29 19.53 -10.94 15.74
CA LYS A 29 18.58 -10.96 16.87
C LYS A 29 17.35 -11.80 16.53
N THR A 30 17.05 -12.80 17.35
CA THR A 30 15.91 -13.73 17.16
C THR A 30 14.80 -13.58 18.20
N GLU A 31 15.08 -12.85 19.27
CA GLU A 31 14.14 -12.63 20.39
C GLU A 31 13.96 -11.13 20.62
N TRP A 32 12.73 -10.72 20.87
CA TRP A 32 12.35 -9.34 21.20
C TRP A 32 11.46 -9.35 22.42
N THR A 33 11.62 -8.37 23.30
CA THR A 33 10.69 -8.16 24.41
C THR A 33 9.38 -7.53 23.91
N TYR A 34 8.35 -7.62 24.73
CA TYR A 34 7.07 -6.98 24.41
C TYR A 34 7.21 -5.46 24.35
N GLU A 35 8.04 -4.89 25.21
CA GLU A 35 8.35 -3.46 25.22
C GLU A 35 8.96 -3.01 23.89
N GLU A 36 10.00 -3.69 23.44
CA GLU A 36 10.67 -3.38 22.16
C GLU A 36 9.72 -3.41 20.96
N ILE A 37 8.74 -4.32 20.98
CA ILE A 37 7.76 -4.41 19.90
C ILE A 37 6.70 -3.31 20.04
N CYS A 38 6.23 -3.01 21.25
CA CYS A 38 5.22 -1.98 21.51
C CYS A 38 5.75 -0.55 21.32
N GLU A 39 7.06 -0.34 21.44
CA GLU A 39 7.71 0.96 21.14
C GLU A 39 7.76 1.29 19.65
N LYS A 40 7.56 0.30 18.78
CA LYS A 40 7.54 0.53 17.33
C LYS A 40 6.31 1.32 16.91
N GLU A 41 6.54 2.34 16.13
CA GLU A 41 5.48 3.14 15.49
C GLU A 41 5.38 2.78 14.02
N TYR A 42 4.16 2.69 13.54
CA TYR A 42 3.85 2.38 12.15
C TYR A 42 2.97 3.47 11.59
N LYS A 43 3.00 3.65 10.28
CA LYS A 43 2.11 4.54 9.57
C LYS A 43 1.32 3.74 8.53
N LEU A 44 0.01 3.72 8.66
CA LEU A 44 -0.87 3.17 7.65
C LEU A 44 -1.19 4.27 6.64
N ILE A 45 -0.77 4.07 5.40
CA ILE A 45 -1.08 4.95 4.28
C ILE A 45 -1.99 4.17 3.35
N LEU A 46 -3.16 4.73 3.06
CA LEU A 46 -4.15 4.06 2.22
C LEU A 46 -3.83 4.27 0.73
N PRO A 47 -4.17 3.32 -0.15
CA PRO A 47 -3.95 3.48 -1.59
C PRO A 47 -4.54 4.77 -2.17
N CYS A 48 -5.69 5.22 -1.66
CA CYS A 48 -6.29 6.49 -2.09
C CYS A 48 -5.49 7.74 -1.68
N GLU A 49 -4.53 7.63 -0.76
CA GLU A 49 -3.65 8.71 -0.32
C GLU A 49 -2.35 8.77 -1.14
N TYR A 50 -2.07 7.76 -1.99
CA TYR A 50 -0.91 7.78 -2.88
C TYR A 50 -1.06 8.80 -4.01
N TYR A 51 -2.28 9.21 -4.30
CA TYR A 51 -2.59 10.02 -5.47
C TYR A 51 -2.80 11.47 -5.09
N GLN A 52 -2.00 12.36 -5.68
CA GLN A 52 -2.14 13.79 -5.57
C GLN A 52 -2.63 14.35 -6.90
N LYS A 53 -3.58 15.29 -6.85
CA LYS A 53 -4.04 15.97 -8.05
C LYS A 53 -2.92 16.79 -8.67
N SER A 54 -2.67 16.62 -9.96
CA SER A 54 -1.61 17.33 -10.69
C SER A 54 -1.91 18.82 -10.77
N GLU A 55 -0.91 19.66 -10.48
CA GLU A 55 -1.03 21.10 -10.63
C GLU A 55 -1.15 21.47 -12.13
N GLY A 56 -2.30 22.00 -12.53
CA GLY A 56 -2.56 22.42 -13.90
C GLY A 56 -3.04 21.34 -14.87
N GLY A 57 -3.19 20.09 -14.43
CA GLY A 57 -3.71 18.96 -15.21
C GLY A 57 -5.04 18.39 -14.67
N ASN A 58 -5.68 17.53 -15.47
CA ASN A 58 -6.88 16.81 -15.06
C ASN A 58 -6.58 15.43 -14.45
N GLY A 59 -5.30 15.04 -14.30
CA GLY A 59 -4.87 13.74 -13.83
C GLY A 59 -4.40 13.73 -12.38
N TYR A 60 -3.93 12.58 -11.97
CA TYR A 60 -3.37 12.32 -10.66
C TYR A 60 -1.95 11.76 -10.78
N THR A 61 -1.06 12.23 -9.89
CA THR A 61 0.30 11.72 -9.76
C THR A 61 0.35 10.69 -8.66
N ASN A 62 0.92 9.51 -8.94
CA ASN A 62 1.13 8.48 -7.95
C ASN A 62 2.46 8.73 -7.20
N LEU A 63 2.35 9.15 -5.95
CA LEU A 63 3.50 9.46 -5.10
C LEU A 63 4.27 8.21 -4.66
N SER A 64 3.66 7.03 -4.70
CA SER A 64 4.32 5.78 -4.27
C SER A 64 5.33 5.24 -5.29
N GLU A 65 5.42 5.82 -6.48
CA GLU A 65 6.28 5.34 -7.58
C GLU A 65 7.71 5.89 -7.52
N ASN A 66 7.97 6.86 -6.66
CA ASN A 66 9.30 7.44 -6.53
C ASN A 66 9.68 7.70 -5.06
N GLU A 67 10.97 7.77 -4.80
CA GLU A 67 11.52 7.90 -3.45
C GLU A 67 11.08 9.20 -2.75
N THR A 68 11.10 10.32 -3.45
CA THR A 68 10.66 11.62 -2.92
C THR A 68 9.18 11.59 -2.52
N GLY A 69 8.33 10.96 -3.33
CA GLY A 69 6.91 10.79 -3.02
C GLY A 69 6.70 9.89 -1.79
N LEU A 70 7.46 8.79 -1.69
CA LEU A 70 7.43 7.92 -0.50
C LEU A 70 7.87 8.66 0.76
N GLU A 71 8.94 9.47 0.68
CA GLU A 71 9.38 10.31 1.79
C GLU A 71 8.31 11.33 2.20
N TYR A 72 7.66 11.96 1.23
CA TYR A 72 6.55 12.88 1.50
C TYR A 72 5.39 12.16 2.20
N LEU A 73 4.95 11.02 1.67
CA LEU A 73 3.86 10.22 2.26
C LEU A 73 4.19 9.79 3.69
N TYR A 74 5.44 9.43 3.96
CA TYR A 74 5.86 9.00 5.29
C TYR A 74 5.96 10.15 6.29
N ASN A 75 6.52 11.29 5.88
CA ASN A 75 6.81 12.43 6.77
C ASN A 75 5.63 13.39 6.94
N SER A 76 4.66 13.42 6.02
CA SER A 76 3.50 14.30 6.12
C SER A 76 2.58 13.90 7.27
N ASP A 77 2.22 14.83 8.14
CA ASP A 77 1.27 14.57 9.24
C ASP A 77 -0.19 14.47 8.76
N ASP A 78 -0.50 15.01 7.58
CA ASP A 78 -1.86 15.01 7.00
C ASP A 78 -2.21 13.71 6.28
N VAL A 79 -1.20 12.87 6.00
CA VAL A 79 -1.32 11.62 5.28
C VAL A 79 -1.18 10.45 6.24
N GLY A 80 -2.04 9.45 6.07
CA GLY A 80 -1.98 8.20 6.82
C GLY A 80 -2.44 8.29 8.26
N LEU A 81 -2.40 7.15 8.92
CA LEU A 81 -2.75 6.98 10.33
C LEU A 81 -1.58 6.38 11.09
N LYS A 82 -1.17 7.01 12.20
CA LYS A 82 -0.15 6.45 13.10
C LYS A 82 -0.75 5.28 13.86
N LEU A 83 -0.09 4.14 13.80
CA LEU A 83 -0.49 2.90 14.46
C LEU A 83 0.57 2.46 15.47
N LYS A 84 0.12 1.87 16.57
CA LYS A 84 0.96 1.24 17.59
C LYS A 84 0.45 -0.15 17.91
N ILE A 85 1.35 -1.04 18.26
CA ILE A 85 1.00 -2.35 18.82
C ILE A 85 0.62 -2.13 20.27
N VAL A 86 -0.60 -2.49 20.64
CA VAL A 86 -1.16 -2.27 21.99
C VAL A 86 -1.22 -3.54 22.83
N GLY A 87 -0.87 -4.68 22.26
CA GLY A 87 -0.87 -5.94 22.99
C GLY A 87 -0.63 -7.16 22.11
N PHE A 88 -0.56 -8.30 22.77
CA PHE A 88 -0.32 -9.61 22.17
C PHE A 88 -1.41 -10.57 22.58
N ILE A 89 -1.89 -11.35 21.61
CA ILE A 89 -2.87 -12.40 21.83
C ILE A 89 -2.16 -13.73 21.60
N ARG A 90 -2.31 -14.66 22.54
CA ARG A 90 -1.80 -16.02 22.42
C ARG A 90 -2.95 -17.00 22.51
N PRO A 91 -2.91 -18.12 21.77
CA PRO A 91 -3.83 -19.22 21.99
C PRO A 91 -3.69 -19.73 23.43
N ASN A 92 -4.79 -20.20 24.01
CA ASN A 92 -4.73 -20.92 25.28
C ASN A 92 -3.99 -22.26 25.03
N GLU A 93 -3.09 -22.64 25.92
CA GLU A 93 -2.30 -23.87 25.82
C GLU A 93 -3.16 -25.13 25.75
N GLU A 94 -4.36 -25.10 26.31
CA GLU A 94 -5.34 -26.21 26.30
C GLU A 94 -6.21 -26.21 25.01
N SER A 95 -6.09 -25.20 24.18
CA SER A 95 -6.92 -25.10 22.98
C SER A 95 -6.40 -25.99 21.86
N THR A 96 -7.22 -26.88 21.38
CA THR A 96 -6.92 -27.78 20.24
C THR A 96 -7.07 -27.11 18.88
N ALA A 97 -7.67 -25.91 18.82
CA ALA A 97 -7.83 -25.15 17.59
C ALA A 97 -7.76 -23.65 17.88
N THR A 98 -7.15 -22.89 16.97
CA THR A 98 -7.16 -21.43 17.00
C THR A 98 -8.34 -20.91 16.20
N MET A 99 -9.16 -20.04 16.83
CA MET A 99 -10.29 -19.40 16.16
C MET A 99 -9.86 -18.23 15.28
N LEU A 100 -8.69 -17.63 15.59
CA LEU A 100 -8.12 -16.52 14.82
C LEU A 100 -6.92 -17.02 14.04
N GLN A 101 -6.93 -16.75 12.73
CA GLN A 101 -5.81 -17.04 11.84
C GLN A 101 -5.18 -15.71 11.42
N GLY A 102 -3.85 -15.65 11.43
CA GLY A 102 -3.09 -14.45 11.07
C GLY A 102 -2.17 -13.98 12.19
N TYR A 103 -1.25 -13.10 11.84
CA TYR A 103 -0.21 -12.60 12.76
C TYR A 103 -0.52 -11.22 13.32
N ILE A 104 -1.41 -10.48 12.66
CA ILE A 104 -1.78 -9.11 13.04
C ILE A 104 -3.30 -9.03 13.12
N GLY A 105 -3.78 -8.63 14.30
CA GLY A 105 -5.20 -8.31 14.52
C GLY A 105 -5.40 -6.80 14.63
N TYR A 106 -6.53 -6.32 14.17
CA TYR A 106 -6.92 -4.92 14.32
C TYR A 106 -8.38 -4.79 14.74
N THR A 107 -8.71 -3.66 15.34
CA THR A 107 -10.06 -3.40 15.83
C THR A 107 -10.99 -2.92 14.72
N LYS A 108 -12.29 -3.04 14.94
CA LYS A 108 -13.32 -2.47 14.06
C LYS A 108 -13.10 -0.99 13.76
N GLY A 109 -12.57 -0.23 14.73
CA GLY A 109 -12.26 1.19 14.55
C GLY A 109 -11.31 1.47 13.38
N LEU A 110 -10.34 0.58 13.12
CA LEU A 110 -9.45 0.72 11.97
C LEU A 110 -10.22 0.48 10.66
N THR A 111 -11.10 -0.52 10.62
CA THR A 111 -11.96 -0.77 9.45
C THR A 111 -12.85 0.43 9.14
N ASP A 112 -13.51 0.98 10.15
CA ASP A 112 -14.38 2.15 10.01
C ASP A 112 -13.58 3.37 9.49
N TYR A 113 -12.37 3.59 10.01
CA TYR A 113 -11.47 4.65 9.53
C TYR A 113 -11.10 4.47 8.06
N VAL A 114 -10.70 3.25 7.66
CA VAL A 114 -10.33 2.95 6.27
C VAL A 114 -11.49 3.25 5.31
N ILE A 115 -12.69 2.78 5.65
CA ILE A 115 -13.90 3.02 4.84
C ILE A 115 -14.19 4.52 4.74
N GLU A 116 -14.20 5.22 5.87
CA GLU A 116 -14.51 6.64 5.92
C GLU A 116 -13.50 7.48 5.13
N LYS A 117 -12.20 7.23 5.36
CA LYS A 117 -11.13 7.97 4.70
C LYS A 117 -11.12 7.74 3.19
N THR A 118 -11.31 6.48 2.75
CA THR A 118 -11.40 6.11 1.34
C THR A 118 -12.58 6.81 0.67
N ASN A 119 -13.77 6.75 1.26
CA ASN A 119 -14.96 7.40 0.71
C ASN A 119 -14.88 8.94 0.65
N LYS A 120 -14.08 9.55 1.52
CA LYS A 120 -13.85 10.99 1.54
C LYS A 120 -12.75 11.46 0.60
N SER A 121 -11.91 10.56 0.09
CA SER A 121 -10.77 10.92 -0.76
C SER A 121 -11.21 11.56 -2.09
N GLU A 122 -10.40 12.48 -2.59
CA GLU A 122 -10.71 13.19 -3.84
C GLU A 122 -10.69 12.26 -5.05
N ILE A 123 -9.73 11.34 -5.11
CA ILE A 123 -9.61 10.41 -6.24
C ILE A 123 -10.81 9.46 -6.32
N VAL A 124 -11.29 8.95 -5.16
CA VAL A 124 -12.46 8.07 -5.14
C VAL A 124 -13.72 8.84 -5.54
N LYS A 125 -13.89 10.08 -5.08
CA LYS A 125 -15.01 10.93 -5.51
C LYS A 125 -14.93 11.26 -6.99
N ALA A 126 -13.74 11.55 -7.52
CA ALA A 126 -13.55 11.78 -8.94
C ALA A 126 -13.95 10.54 -9.75
N GLN A 127 -13.51 9.34 -9.32
CA GLN A 127 -13.88 8.08 -9.99
C GLN A 127 -15.37 7.78 -9.92
N LEU A 128 -16.04 8.06 -8.79
CA LEU A 128 -17.47 7.86 -8.66
C LEU A 128 -18.27 8.84 -9.54
N ASN A 129 -17.73 10.00 -9.88
CA ASN A 129 -18.32 10.97 -10.78
C ASN A 129 -18.05 10.67 -12.26
N ASP A 130 -17.00 9.92 -12.56
CA ASP A 130 -16.69 9.42 -13.91
C ASP A 130 -16.71 7.90 -13.91
N THR A 131 -17.85 7.33 -14.27
CA THR A 131 -18.06 5.88 -14.31
C THR A 131 -17.66 5.24 -15.65
N GLU A 132 -17.32 6.04 -16.64
CA GLU A 132 -16.96 5.58 -17.98
C GLU A 132 -15.45 5.45 -18.15
N ASN A 133 -14.68 6.30 -17.46
CA ASN A 133 -13.22 6.33 -17.57
C ASN A 133 -12.55 6.11 -16.22
N ASP A 134 -11.38 5.49 -16.24
CA ASP A 134 -10.45 5.47 -15.13
C ASP A 134 -9.79 6.85 -14.97
N VAL A 135 -10.01 7.51 -13.86
CA VAL A 135 -9.52 8.88 -13.61
C VAL A 135 -7.99 8.97 -13.48
N ILE A 136 -7.30 7.85 -13.29
CA ILE A 136 -5.83 7.80 -13.20
C ILE A 136 -5.24 7.76 -14.60
N SER A 137 -5.69 6.80 -15.42
CA SER A 137 -5.17 6.56 -16.77
C SER A 137 -5.88 7.37 -17.85
N ALA A 138 -7.02 7.99 -17.54
CA ALA A 138 -7.93 8.63 -18.48
C ALA A 138 -8.41 7.69 -19.62
N LEU A 139 -8.33 6.39 -19.42
CA LEU A 139 -8.78 5.40 -20.38
C LEU A 139 -10.20 4.94 -20.02
N PRO A 140 -11.05 4.67 -21.03
CA PRO A 140 -12.37 4.11 -20.78
C PRO A 140 -12.27 2.70 -20.18
N PHE A 141 -13.18 2.39 -19.27
CA PHE A 141 -13.34 1.01 -18.80
C PHE A 141 -13.80 0.11 -19.95
N MET A 142 -13.27 -1.10 -20.00
CA MET A 142 -13.73 -2.09 -20.97
C MET A 142 -15.17 -2.51 -20.65
N THR A 143 -16.05 -2.37 -21.64
CA THR A 143 -17.42 -2.89 -21.61
C THR A 143 -17.51 -4.11 -22.48
N ASP A 144 -18.61 -4.89 -22.36
CA ASP A 144 -18.86 -6.07 -23.22
C ASP A 144 -18.90 -5.73 -24.71
N ASP A 145 -19.24 -4.47 -25.05
CA ASP A 145 -19.26 -3.94 -26.40
C ASP A 145 -17.95 -3.26 -26.82
N TYR A 146 -16.87 -3.47 -26.06
CA TYR A 146 -15.58 -2.84 -26.33
C TYR A 146 -15.07 -3.23 -27.70
N THR A 147 -14.96 -2.25 -28.59
CA THR A 147 -14.29 -2.37 -29.88
C THR A 147 -12.86 -1.85 -29.72
N GLU A 148 -11.88 -2.67 -30.07
CA GLU A 148 -10.48 -2.25 -29.97
C GLU A 148 -10.26 -0.97 -30.81
N PRO A 149 -9.75 0.12 -30.19
CA PRO A 149 -9.56 1.38 -30.91
C PRO A 149 -8.52 1.21 -32.03
N ASP A 150 -8.76 1.88 -33.13
CA ASP A 150 -7.80 1.94 -34.23
C ASP A 150 -6.52 2.70 -33.85
N ILE A 151 -5.52 2.65 -34.72
CA ILE A 151 -4.20 3.30 -34.49
C ILE A 151 -4.34 4.82 -34.27
N ALA A 152 -5.25 5.48 -34.95
CA ALA A 152 -5.47 6.93 -34.83
C ALA A 152 -6.06 7.26 -33.43
N GLN A 153 -7.04 6.50 -33.00
CA GLN A 153 -7.66 6.62 -31.68
C GLN A 153 -6.67 6.30 -30.56
N LYS A 154 -5.86 5.24 -30.72
CA LYS A 154 -4.78 4.91 -29.77
C LYS A 154 -3.76 6.05 -29.66
N THR A 155 -3.37 6.63 -30.80
CA THR A 155 -2.41 7.74 -30.84
C THR A 155 -2.96 8.98 -30.15
N GLU A 156 -4.23 9.31 -30.36
CA GLU A 156 -4.85 10.48 -29.74
C GLU A 156 -4.98 10.31 -28.22
N ARG A 157 -5.37 9.13 -27.74
CA ARG A 157 -5.41 8.82 -26.31
C ARG A 157 -4.04 8.92 -25.64
N VAL A 158 -2.98 8.44 -26.30
CA VAL A 158 -1.61 8.58 -25.81
C VAL A 158 -1.20 10.05 -25.70
N LYS A 159 -1.56 10.88 -26.69
CA LYS A 159 -1.29 12.33 -26.62
C LYS A 159 -2.05 13.00 -25.48
N GLU A 160 -3.32 12.66 -25.28
CA GLU A 160 -4.10 13.17 -24.16
C GLU A 160 -3.53 12.73 -22.81
N PHE A 161 -3.13 11.46 -22.69
CA PHE A 161 -2.46 10.96 -21.49
C PHE A 161 -1.16 11.71 -21.20
N ILE A 162 -0.29 11.88 -22.21
CA ILE A 162 0.96 12.64 -22.06
C ILE A 162 0.66 14.08 -21.64
N LYS A 163 -0.29 14.74 -22.30
CA LYS A 163 -0.68 16.12 -21.98
C LYS A 163 -1.21 16.27 -20.56
N ASN A 164 -1.91 15.27 -20.06
CA ASN A 164 -2.44 15.26 -18.69
C ASN A 164 -1.38 14.83 -17.65
N SER A 165 -0.30 14.20 -18.10
CA SER A 165 0.82 13.71 -17.27
C SER A 165 2.02 14.66 -17.26
N GLU A 166 2.05 15.69 -18.16
CA GLU A 166 3.09 16.71 -18.12
C GLU A 166 2.91 17.60 -16.90
N ILE A 167 3.84 17.40 -15.97
CA ILE A 167 4.10 18.19 -14.78
C ILE A 167 4.92 19.42 -15.17
#